data_942fa636f94f1b38fe5b44e5d111853e
#
_entry.id   942fa636f94f1b38fe5b44e5d111853e
#
_cell.length_a   1.000
_cell.length_b   1.000
_cell.length_c   1.000
_cell.angle_alpha   90.00
_cell.angle_beta   90.00
_cell.angle_gamma   90.00
#
_symmetry.space_group_name_H-M   'P 1'
#
loop_
_entity.id
_entity.type
_entity.pdbx_description
1 polymer ?
#
loop_
_entity_poly.entity_id
_entity_poly.type
_entity_poly.pdbx_seq_one_letter_code
_entity_poly.pdbx_strand_id
1 'polypeptide(L)'
;MSLTDEEILDFVRDNLIIDKDENGSYTLKEVSCDVEGHVYGDVGGDVVGDVVGTVKGNVYGNVVGDVGGNVGGDVDGSVKGNVQNDVEGSVKGNVIGDVGGDVEGDVYGNVVGDVEGDVEGSVKGTVYGG
;
A
#
# COMPACT_ATOMS: atom_id res chain seq x y z
N MET A 1 9.03 22.78 13.79
CA MET A 1 7.90 23.54 14.36
C MET A 1 6.84 22.55 14.85
N SER A 2 6.40 22.71 16.10
CA SER A 2 5.40 21.80 16.68
C SER A 2 3.99 22.17 16.22
N LEU A 3 3.18 21.15 15.94
CA LEU A 3 1.77 21.31 15.63
C LEU A 3 0.95 21.50 16.91
N THR A 4 -0.09 22.33 16.86
CA THR A 4 -1.09 22.40 17.91
C THR A 4 -2.03 21.20 17.84
N ASP A 5 -2.75 20.89 18.94
CA ASP A 5 -3.74 19.80 18.95
C ASP A 5 -4.84 20.03 17.90
N GLU A 6 -5.27 21.28 17.70
CA GLU A 6 -6.28 21.64 16.70
C GLU A 6 -5.78 21.40 15.26
N GLU A 7 -4.53 21.77 14.98
CA GLU A 7 -3.90 21.50 13.67
C GLU A 7 -3.77 20.02 13.40
N ILE A 8 -3.41 19.22 14.42
CA ILE A 8 -3.34 17.74 14.30
C ILE A 8 -4.72 17.16 14.01
N LEU A 9 -5.76 17.58 14.73
CA LEU A 9 -7.14 17.11 14.55
C LEU A 9 -7.67 17.47 13.15
N ASP A 10 -7.40 18.67 12.67
CA ASP A 10 -7.81 19.11 11.34
C ASP A 10 -7.10 18.29 10.25
N PHE A 11 -5.80 18.06 10.41
CA PHE A 11 -5.02 17.24 9.48
C PHE A 11 -5.53 15.80 9.42
N VAL A 12 -5.80 15.18 10.57
CA VAL A 12 -6.34 13.82 10.66
C VAL A 12 -7.70 13.75 9.98
N ARG A 13 -8.58 14.70 10.26
CA ARG A 13 -9.93 14.75 9.66
C ARG A 13 -9.88 14.88 8.14
N ASP A 14 -8.96 15.66 7.61
CA ASP A 14 -8.88 15.97 6.19
C ASP A 14 -8.16 14.88 5.37
N ASN A 15 -7.28 14.10 6.00
CA ASN A 15 -6.38 13.19 5.30
C ASN A 15 -6.52 11.71 5.68
N LEU A 16 -7.13 11.42 6.81
CA LEU A 16 -7.26 10.06 7.32
C LEU A 16 -8.70 9.74 7.65
N ILE A 17 -9.14 8.56 7.26
CA ILE A 17 -10.41 7.99 7.75
C ILE A 17 -10.05 6.90 8.74
N ILE A 18 -10.45 7.11 10.01
CA ILE A 18 -10.17 6.18 11.11
C ILE A 18 -11.49 5.66 11.64
N ASP A 19 -11.59 4.34 11.76
CA ASP A 19 -12.73 3.65 12.34
C ASP A 19 -12.36 3.03 13.69
N LYS A 20 -13.35 2.81 14.53
CA LYS A 20 -13.18 2.18 15.83
C LYS A 20 -14.21 1.07 15.98
N ASP A 21 -13.75 -0.14 16.27
CA ASP A 21 -14.64 -1.28 16.47
C ASP A 21 -15.27 -1.32 17.89
N GLU A 22 -16.13 -2.31 18.12
CA GLU A 22 -16.81 -2.51 19.41
C GLU A 22 -15.84 -2.81 20.56
N ASN A 23 -14.67 -3.33 20.28
CA ASN A 23 -13.61 -3.65 21.25
C ASN A 23 -12.70 -2.47 21.57
N GLY A 24 -12.90 -1.34 20.86
CA GLY A 24 -12.08 -0.15 21.02
C GLY A 24 -10.80 -0.15 20.17
N SER A 25 -10.64 -1.08 19.25
CA SER A 25 -9.51 -1.11 18.30
C SER A 25 -9.75 -0.14 17.14
N TYR A 26 -8.69 0.54 16.72
CA TYR A 26 -8.73 1.49 15.63
C TYR A 26 -8.25 0.87 14.33
N THR A 27 -8.95 1.16 13.24
CA THR A 27 -8.55 0.77 11.88
C THR A 27 -8.43 2.01 11.01
N LEU A 28 -7.36 2.09 10.26
CA LEU A 28 -7.14 3.14 9.28
C LEU A 28 -7.86 2.76 7.98
N LYS A 29 -8.91 3.49 7.61
CA LYS A 29 -9.75 3.21 6.43
C LYS A 29 -9.17 3.79 5.15
N GLU A 30 -8.54 4.93 5.24
CA GLU A 30 -7.95 5.60 4.09
C GLU A 30 -6.77 6.45 4.52
N VAL A 31 -5.74 6.51 3.70
CA VAL A 31 -4.60 7.41 3.85
C VAL A 31 -4.49 8.24 2.57
N SER A 32 -4.85 9.51 2.66
CA SER A 32 -4.85 10.44 1.51
C SER A 32 -3.66 11.40 1.50
N CYS A 33 -2.87 11.41 2.56
CA CYS A 33 -1.64 12.21 2.67
C CYS A 33 -0.41 11.35 2.49
N ASP A 34 0.72 11.99 2.22
CA ASP A 34 2.01 11.31 2.22
C ASP A 34 2.42 10.88 3.63
N VAL A 35 3.04 9.74 3.74
CA VAL A 35 3.55 9.18 4.99
C VAL A 35 5.07 9.04 4.88
N GLU A 36 5.81 9.85 5.65
CA GLU A 36 7.28 9.78 5.67
C GLU A 36 7.82 8.56 6.44
N GLY A 37 7.02 8.00 7.32
CA GLY A 37 7.38 6.81 8.10
C GLY A 37 6.75 5.53 7.57
N HIS A 38 6.71 4.51 8.43
CA HIS A 38 6.11 3.22 8.13
C HIS A 38 4.63 3.18 8.52
N VAL A 39 3.87 2.40 7.77
CA VAL A 39 2.50 2.02 8.14
C VAL A 39 2.55 0.60 8.70
N TYR A 40 2.38 0.45 10.01
CA TYR A 40 2.55 -0.85 10.69
C TYR A 40 1.29 -1.71 10.72
N GLY A 41 0.13 -1.10 10.78
CA GLY A 41 -1.15 -1.80 10.84
C GLY A 41 -1.81 -1.95 9.47
N ASP A 42 -2.97 -2.56 9.46
CA ASP A 42 -3.76 -2.73 8.25
C ASP A 42 -4.42 -1.41 7.84
N VAL A 43 -4.53 -1.22 6.54
CA VAL A 43 -5.29 -0.13 5.93
C VAL A 43 -6.58 -0.70 5.33
N GLY A 44 -7.73 -0.29 5.87
CA GLY A 44 -9.03 -0.82 5.44
C GLY A 44 -9.53 -0.32 4.08
N GLY A 45 -8.95 0.72 3.57
CA GLY A 45 -9.27 1.29 2.25
C GLY A 45 -8.01 1.55 1.44
N ASP A 46 -8.03 2.60 0.63
CA ASP A 46 -6.93 2.93 -0.27
C ASP A 46 -5.78 3.66 0.44
N VAL A 47 -4.57 3.43 -0.02
CA VAL A 47 -3.40 4.26 0.24
C VAL A 47 -3.20 5.16 -0.98
N VAL A 48 -3.59 6.42 -0.87
CA VAL A 48 -3.62 7.35 -2.01
C VAL A 48 -2.36 8.19 -2.10
N GLY A 49 -1.83 8.65 -0.97
CA GLY A 49 -0.57 9.38 -0.91
C GLY A 49 0.66 8.47 -1.00
N ASP A 50 1.81 9.07 -1.10
CA ASP A 50 3.07 8.33 -1.14
C ASP A 50 3.48 7.87 0.27
N VAL A 51 4.07 6.69 0.36
CA VAL A 51 4.65 6.17 1.60
C VAL A 51 6.17 6.02 1.40
N VAL A 52 6.95 6.84 2.08
CA VAL A 52 8.42 6.78 1.99
C VAL A 52 8.97 5.52 2.67
N GLY A 53 8.34 5.10 3.76
CA GLY A 53 8.69 3.87 4.46
C GLY A 53 7.96 2.64 3.91
N THR A 54 7.86 1.63 4.74
CA THR A 54 7.25 0.34 4.42
C THR A 54 5.78 0.31 4.86
N VAL A 55 4.93 -0.33 4.07
CA VAL A 55 3.58 -0.71 4.48
C VAL A 55 3.63 -2.17 4.96
N LYS A 56 3.57 -2.40 6.28
CA LYS A 56 3.74 -3.74 6.88
C LYS A 56 2.45 -4.55 6.97
N GLY A 57 1.33 -3.88 7.15
CA GLY A 57 0.02 -4.54 7.25
C GLY A 57 -0.61 -4.79 5.88
N ASN A 58 -1.80 -5.33 5.91
CA ASN A 58 -2.58 -5.56 4.70
C ASN A 58 -3.25 -4.27 4.22
N VAL A 59 -3.39 -4.13 2.92
CA VAL A 59 -4.17 -3.05 2.30
C VAL A 59 -5.38 -3.67 1.63
N TYR A 60 -6.56 -3.38 2.14
CA TYR A 60 -7.82 -3.91 1.61
C TYR A 60 -8.30 -3.18 0.36
N GLY A 61 -7.85 -1.96 0.15
CA GLY A 61 -8.07 -1.19 -1.07
C GLY A 61 -6.87 -1.21 -2.00
N ASN A 62 -6.74 -0.16 -2.80
CA ASN A 62 -5.63 0.02 -3.73
C ASN A 62 -4.45 0.73 -3.07
N VAL A 63 -3.26 0.47 -3.58
CA VAL A 63 -2.08 1.31 -3.35
C VAL A 63 -1.93 2.21 -4.58
N VAL A 64 -2.25 3.48 -4.45
CA VAL A 64 -2.31 4.44 -5.57
C VAL A 64 -1.02 5.26 -5.66
N GLY A 65 -0.50 5.71 -4.52
CA GLY A 65 0.77 6.42 -4.43
C GLY A 65 1.98 5.50 -4.53
N ASP A 66 3.15 6.08 -4.53
CA ASP A 66 4.41 5.33 -4.56
C ASP A 66 4.80 4.87 -3.15
N VAL A 67 5.42 3.70 -3.05
CA VAL A 67 5.95 3.16 -1.80
C VAL A 67 7.46 3.02 -1.92
N GLY A 68 8.19 3.75 -1.08
CA GLY A 68 9.65 3.72 -1.05
C GLY A 68 10.25 2.50 -0.35
N GLY A 69 9.49 1.86 0.54
CA GLY A 69 9.87 0.61 1.21
C GLY A 69 9.12 -0.59 0.62
N ASN A 70 9.06 -1.66 1.40
CA ASN A 70 8.33 -2.87 1.01
C ASN A 70 6.81 -2.71 1.22
N VAL A 71 6.04 -3.49 0.49
CA VAL A 71 4.65 -3.78 0.83
C VAL A 71 4.63 -5.18 1.44
N GLY A 72 4.56 -5.26 2.77
CA GLY A 72 4.75 -6.51 3.52
C GLY A 72 3.49 -7.38 3.63
N GLY A 73 2.32 -6.78 3.55
CA GLY A 73 1.04 -7.52 3.63
C GLY A 73 0.38 -7.72 2.27
N ASP A 74 -0.79 -8.35 2.30
CA ASP A 74 -1.58 -8.54 1.09
C ASP A 74 -2.25 -7.25 0.64
N VAL A 75 -2.40 -7.08 -0.67
CA VAL A 75 -3.16 -6.00 -1.28
C VAL A 75 -4.40 -6.59 -1.97
N ASP A 76 -5.58 -6.32 -1.43
CA ASP A 76 -6.84 -6.80 -2.03
C ASP A 76 -7.21 -6.05 -3.32
N GLY A 77 -6.80 -4.80 -3.42
CA GLY A 77 -6.93 -4.00 -4.64
C GLY A 77 -5.73 -4.12 -5.56
N SER A 78 -5.53 -3.11 -6.37
CA SER A 78 -4.39 -3.00 -7.30
C SER A 78 -3.27 -2.16 -6.72
N VAL A 79 -2.05 -2.46 -7.10
CA VAL A 79 -0.88 -1.60 -6.90
C VAL A 79 -0.73 -0.73 -8.15
N LYS A 80 -1.04 0.55 -8.04
CA LYS A 80 -1.02 1.51 -9.17
C LYS A 80 0.22 2.38 -9.19
N GLY A 81 0.74 2.73 -8.03
CA GLY A 81 2.00 3.43 -7.88
C GLY A 81 3.20 2.49 -7.97
N ASN A 82 4.38 3.05 -7.92
CA ASN A 82 5.62 2.27 -7.93
C ASN A 82 5.98 1.78 -6.51
N VAL A 83 6.54 0.60 -6.42
CA VAL A 83 7.12 0.08 -5.18
C VAL A 83 8.63 -0.06 -5.42
N GLN A 84 9.45 0.68 -4.67
CA GLN A 84 10.90 0.68 -4.90
C GLN A 84 11.60 -0.59 -4.42
N ASN A 85 10.99 -1.29 -3.48
CA ASN A 85 11.49 -2.57 -2.96
C ASN A 85 10.45 -3.68 -3.20
N ASP A 86 10.41 -4.68 -2.31
CA ASP A 86 9.63 -5.89 -2.52
C ASP A 86 8.13 -5.73 -2.25
N VAL A 87 7.34 -6.55 -2.91
CA VAL A 87 5.95 -6.84 -2.55
C VAL A 87 5.91 -8.27 -1.99
N GLU A 88 5.88 -8.40 -0.66
CA GLU A 88 5.98 -9.69 0.03
C GLU A 88 4.66 -10.44 0.05
N GLY A 89 3.55 -9.73 0.16
CA GLY A 89 2.20 -10.31 0.16
C GLY A 89 1.63 -10.53 -1.24
N SER A 90 0.42 -11.07 -1.28
CA SER A 90 -0.28 -11.29 -2.54
C SER A 90 -1.06 -10.04 -2.99
N VAL A 91 -1.15 -9.84 -4.29
CA VAL A 91 -1.94 -8.76 -4.91
C VAL A 91 -3.13 -9.36 -5.65
N LYS A 92 -4.36 -9.10 -5.20
CA LYS A 92 -5.56 -9.62 -5.87
C LYS A 92 -5.92 -8.86 -7.14
N GLY A 93 -5.64 -7.57 -7.17
CA GLY A 93 -5.79 -6.75 -8.37
C GLY A 93 -4.57 -6.79 -9.28
N ASN A 94 -4.44 -5.77 -10.11
CA ASN A 94 -3.30 -5.63 -11.02
C ASN A 94 -2.10 -4.96 -10.34
N VAL A 95 -0.91 -5.29 -10.78
CA VAL A 95 0.30 -4.51 -10.53
C VAL A 95 0.55 -3.65 -11.76
N ILE A 96 0.32 -2.35 -11.64
CA ILE A 96 0.36 -1.40 -12.77
C ILE A 96 1.63 -0.57 -12.76
N GLY A 97 2.08 -0.15 -11.58
CA GLY A 97 3.36 0.53 -11.40
C GLY A 97 4.54 -0.43 -11.45
N ASP A 98 5.72 0.12 -11.42
CA ASP A 98 6.95 -0.66 -11.42
C ASP A 98 7.29 -1.17 -10.01
N VAL A 99 7.88 -2.34 -9.91
CA VAL A 99 8.39 -2.91 -8.67
C VAL A 99 9.89 -3.08 -8.80
N GLY A 100 10.65 -2.39 -7.96
CA GLY A 100 12.12 -2.41 -7.99
C GLY A 100 12.73 -3.65 -7.33
N GLY A 101 11.98 -4.35 -6.50
CA GLY A 101 12.41 -5.60 -5.86
C GLY A 101 11.60 -6.79 -6.35
N ASP A 102 11.53 -7.81 -5.50
CA ASP A 102 10.84 -9.06 -5.80
C ASP A 102 9.33 -8.96 -5.52
N VAL A 103 8.54 -9.74 -6.23
CA VAL A 103 7.14 -10.00 -5.90
C VAL A 103 7.05 -11.45 -5.41
N GLU A 104 7.01 -11.61 -4.08
CA GLU A 104 7.05 -12.95 -3.45
C GLU A 104 5.69 -13.64 -3.44
N GLY A 105 4.62 -12.86 -3.28
CA GLY A 105 3.25 -13.39 -3.25
C GLY A 105 2.64 -13.61 -4.64
N ASP A 106 1.42 -14.17 -4.65
CA ASP A 106 0.68 -14.37 -5.90
C ASP A 106 0.07 -13.07 -6.41
N VAL A 107 0.09 -12.87 -7.72
CA VAL A 107 -0.64 -11.80 -8.40
C VAL A 107 -1.81 -12.40 -9.17
N TYR A 108 -3.03 -12.08 -8.75
CA TYR A 108 -4.25 -12.60 -9.38
C TYR A 108 -4.68 -11.80 -10.62
N GLY A 109 -4.30 -10.54 -10.68
CA GLY A 109 -4.50 -9.68 -11.85
C GLY A 109 -3.31 -9.69 -12.80
N ASN A 110 -3.25 -8.67 -13.66
CA ASN A 110 -2.16 -8.51 -14.61
C ASN A 110 -0.97 -7.78 -13.98
N VAL A 111 0.21 -8.08 -14.46
CA VAL A 111 1.43 -7.28 -14.20
C VAL A 111 1.70 -6.45 -15.44
N VAL A 112 1.55 -5.14 -15.33
CA VAL A 112 1.66 -4.20 -16.45
C VAL A 112 2.97 -3.42 -16.40
N GLY A 113 3.39 -3.01 -15.21
CA GLY A 113 4.68 -2.37 -14.98
C GLY A 113 5.84 -3.35 -15.04
N ASP A 114 7.04 -2.82 -14.96
CA ASP A 114 8.25 -3.63 -14.92
C ASP A 114 8.49 -4.15 -13.48
N VAL A 115 8.99 -5.38 -13.37
CA VAL A 115 9.49 -5.94 -12.13
C VAL A 115 10.98 -6.17 -12.32
N GLU A 116 11.83 -5.42 -11.60
CA GLU A 116 13.29 -5.54 -11.73
C GLU A 116 13.83 -6.79 -11.04
N GLY A 117 13.16 -7.23 -9.97
CA GLY A 117 13.47 -8.46 -9.27
C GLY A 117 12.74 -9.68 -9.85
N ASP A 118 12.68 -10.73 -9.08
CA ASP A 118 12.02 -11.96 -9.45
C ASP A 118 10.52 -11.95 -9.04
N VAL A 119 9.70 -12.65 -9.80
CA VAL A 119 8.33 -12.96 -9.40
C VAL A 119 8.31 -14.41 -8.93
N GLU A 120 8.36 -14.61 -7.60
CA GLU A 120 8.42 -15.94 -7.01
C GLU A 120 7.04 -16.62 -6.94
N GLY A 121 6.01 -15.81 -6.70
CA GLY A 121 4.63 -16.28 -6.70
C GLY A 121 4.09 -16.52 -8.11
N SER A 122 2.84 -16.91 -8.19
CA SER A 122 2.17 -17.16 -9.46
C SER A 122 1.47 -15.90 -9.97
N VAL A 123 1.63 -15.61 -11.25
CA VAL A 123 0.82 -14.57 -11.92
C VAL A 123 -0.31 -15.29 -12.67
N LYS A 124 -1.55 -15.08 -12.24
CA LYS A 124 -2.74 -15.68 -12.88
C LYS A 124 -3.26 -14.86 -14.05
N GLY A 125 -2.93 -13.58 -14.08
CA GLY A 125 -3.19 -12.70 -15.22
C GLY A 125 -2.09 -12.73 -16.26
N THR A 126 -2.01 -11.70 -17.08
CA THR A 126 -1.00 -11.55 -18.12
C THR A 126 0.12 -10.62 -17.65
N VAL A 127 1.36 -10.97 -17.98
CA VAL A 127 2.53 -10.11 -17.75
C VAL A 127 2.83 -9.34 -19.05
N TYR A 128 2.80 -8.02 -18.96
CA TYR A 128 3.10 -7.12 -20.08
C TYR A 128 4.47 -6.44 -19.93
N GLY A 129 4.91 -6.23 -18.69
CA GLY A 129 6.24 -5.70 -18.38
C GLY A 129 7.35 -6.71 -18.50
N GLY A 130 8.55 -6.23 -18.43
CA GLY A 130 9.74 -7.06 -18.53
C GLY A 130 10.45 -7.26 -17.21
#